data_62376e4f9fbc9a3e3018e4d68a713489
#
_entry.id   62376e4f9fbc9a3e3018e4d68a713489
#
_cell.length_a   1.000
_cell.length_b   1.000
_cell.length_c   1.000
_cell.angle_alpha   90.00
_cell.angle_beta   90.00
_cell.angle_gamma   90.00
#
_symmetry.space_group_name_H-M   'P 1'
#
loop_
_entity.id
_entity.type
_entity.pdbx_description
1 polymer ?
#
loop_
_entity_poly.entity_id
_entity_poly.type
_entity_poly.pdbx_seq_one_letter_code
_entity_poly.pdbx_strand_id
1 'polypeptide(L)'
;MEKEIERCPLVSQVVVLGDQRPFVSALLTLDEPALRLWLKSQKLDDQMSIEEACKNPAVRMEIQKYIDEANKEESQAESVRKFIIIPEDFTQENGLLTPSMKIIRKKVMDRYSDLLNKEMYTPRKINQ
;
A
#
# COMPACT_ATOMS: atom_id res chain seq x y z
N MET A 1 -2.74 2.13 13.20
CA MET A 1 -2.51 1.19 12.11
C MET A 1 -1.61 1.77 11.02
N GLU A 2 -1.98 2.91 10.46
CA GLU A 2 -1.15 3.53 9.41
C GLU A 2 0.27 3.84 9.88
N LYS A 3 0.43 4.33 11.11
CA LYS A 3 1.74 4.67 11.64
C LYS A 3 2.68 3.46 11.72
N GLU A 4 2.15 2.32 12.09
CA GLU A 4 2.94 1.11 12.20
C GLU A 4 3.42 0.64 10.82
N ILE A 5 2.55 0.76 9.82
CA ILE A 5 2.93 0.39 8.45
C ILE A 5 3.96 1.36 7.89
N GLU A 6 3.84 2.65 8.24
CA GLU A 6 4.80 3.66 7.81
C GLU A 6 6.20 3.46 8.38
N ARG A 7 6.36 2.63 9.40
CA ARG A 7 7.69 2.29 9.92
C ARG A 7 8.52 1.50 8.92
N CYS A 8 7.86 0.87 7.95
CA CYS A 8 8.58 0.19 6.87
C CYS A 8 9.39 1.21 6.06
N PRO A 9 10.72 1.05 5.95
CA PRO A 9 11.51 2.02 5.18
C PRO A 9 11.10 2.14 3.72
N LEU A 10 10.50 1.10 3.17
CA LEU A 10 10.09 1.08 1.77
C LEU A 10 8.81 1.88 1.51
N VAL A 11 8.05 2.19 2.55
CA VAL A 11 6.75 2.86 2.42
C VAL A 11 6.90 4.35 2.60
N SER A 12 6.42 5.12 1.61
CA SER A 12 6.38 6.58 1.70
C SER A 12 5.07 7.06 2.29
N GLN A 13 3.96 6.52 1.77
CA GLN A 13 2.63 6.94 2.18
C GLN A 13 1.75 5.70 2.31
N VAL A 14 0.78 5.74 3.22
CA VAL A 14 -0.16 4.64 3.39
C VAL A 14 -1.54 5.19 3.72
N VAL A 15 -2.57 4.57 3.15
CA VAL A 15 -3.97 4.84 3.46
C VAL A 15 -4.63 3.52 3.77
N VAL A 16 -5.23 3.42 4.95
CA VAL A 16 -5.99 2.24 5.34
C VAL A 16 -7.46 2.49 5.03
N LEU A 17 -8.07 1.59 4.28
CA LEU A 17 -9.44 1.70 3.82
C LEU A 17 -10.22 0.48 4.29
N GLY A 18 -11.37 0.70 4.90
CA GLY A 18 -12.17 -0.42 5.40
C GLY A 18 -13.65 -0.09 5.49
N ASP A 19 -13.99 1.18 5.32
CA ASP A 19 -15.36 1.63 5.47
C ASP A 19 -16.27 1.03 4.41
N GLN A 20 -17.35 0.38 4.86
CA GLN A 20 -18.32 -0.27 3.97
C GLN A 20 -17.70 -1.31 3.04
N ARG A 21 -16.56 -1.89 3.44
CA ARG A 21 -15.87 -2.90 2.67
C ARG A 21 -15.88 -4.23 3.44
N PRO A 22 -15.79 -5.36 2.73
CA PRO A 22 -15.81 -6.67 3.41
C PRO A 22 -14.59 -6.92 4.28
N PHE A 23 -13.50 -6.19 4.07
CA PHE A 23 -12.30 -6.31 4.89
C PHE A 23 -11.48 -5.02 4.78
N VAL A 24 -10.57 -4.84 5.72
CA VAL A 24 -9.69 -3.68 5.72
C VAL A 24 -8.53 -3.93 4.75
N SER A 25 -8.19 -2.91 4.00
CA SER A 25 -7.09 -2.97 3.04
C SER A 25 -6.26 -1.70 3.12
N ALA A 26 -5.09 -1.73 2.48
CA ALA A 26 -4.19 -0.58 2.47
C ALA A 26 -3.73 -0.28 1.06
N LEU A 27 -3.61 1.01 0.76
CA LEU A 27 -2.92 1.49 -0.42
C LEU A 27 -1.62 2.14 0.03
N LEU A 28 -0.52 1.77 -0.61
CA LEU A 28 0.80 2.21 -0.23
C LEU A 28 1.52 2.82 -1.42
N THR A 29 2.38 3.81 -1.14
CA THR A 29 3.34 4.28 -2.13
C THR A 29 4.74 3.95 -1.63
N LEU A 30 5.70 3.82 -2.56
CA LEU A 30 7.06 3.45 -2.22
C LEU A 30 7.94 4.68 -2.07
N ASP A 31 8.87 4.61 -1.12
CA ASP A 31 9.94 5.58 -0.97
C ASP A 31 11.07 5.15 -1.89
N GLU A 32 11.20 5.79 -3.04
CA GLU A 32 12.15 5.34 -4.05
C GLU A 32 13.60 5.30 -3.56
N PRO A 33 14.15 6.37 -2.95
CA PRO A 33 15.52 6.29 -2.46
C PRO A 33 15.75 5.15 -1.48
N ALA A 34 14.84 4.98 -0.54
CA ALA A 34 14.95 3.90 0.45
C ALA A 34 14.81 2.53 -0.21
N LEU A 35 13.92 2.43 -1.20
CA LEU A 35 13.73 1.19 -1.95
C LEU A 35 15.03 0.79 -2.66
N ARG A 36 15.68 1.74 -3.33
CA ARG A 36 16.92 1.46 -4.04
C ARG A 36 18.01 0.95 -3.10
N LEU A 37 18.17 1.58 -1.96
CA LEU A 37 19.14 1.16 -0.95
C LEU A 37 18.82 -0.24 -0.42
N TRP A 38 17.55 -0.50 -0.16
CA TRP A 38 17.13 -1.80 0.34
C TRP A 38 17.39 -2.90 -0.69
N LEU A 39 17.04 -2.65 -1.96
CA LEU A 39 17.29 -3.62 -3.04
C LEU A 39 18.76 -3.96 -3.13
N LYS A 40 19.61 -2.96 -3.04
CA LYS A 40 21.06 -3.14 -3.07
C LYS A 40 21.52 -3.98 -1.89
N SER A 41 20.99 -3.72 -0.70
CA SER A 41 21.36 -4.48 0.49
C SER A 41 20.95 -5.95 0.41
N GLN A 42 19.88 -6.23 -0.34
CA GLN A 42 19.38 -7.59 -0.54
C GLN A 42 19.99 -8.27 -1.75
N LYS A 43 20.93 -7.59 -2.40
CA LYS A 43 21.57 -8.09 -3.64
C LYS A 43 20.56 -8.33 -4.75
N LEU A 44 19.52 -7.51 -4.78
CA LEU A 44 18.52 -7.51 -5.83
C LEU A 44 18.81 -6.40 -6.84
N ASP A 45 18.10 -6.42 -7.96
CA ASP A 45 18.27 -5.41 -9.00
C ASP A 45 17.77 -4.06 -8.50
N ASP A 46 18.69 -3.15 -8.15
CA ASP A 46 18.35 -1.82 -7.66
C ASP A 46 18.00 -0.84 -8.77
N GLN A 47 18.02 -1.31 -10.01
CA GLN A 47 17.66 -0.50 -11.18
C GLN A 47 16.26 -0.84 -11.69
N MET A 48 15.56 -1.77 -11.08
CA MET A 48 14.22 -2.11 -11.54
C MET A 48 13.28 -0.90 -11.46
N SER A 49 12.27 -0.88 -12.32
CA SER A 49 11.29 0.20 -12.30
C SER A 49 10.42 0.14 -11.06
N ILE A 50 9.77 1.26 -10.75
CA ILE A 50 8.84 1.28 -9.62
C ILE A 50 7.69 0.31 -9.86
N GLU A 51 7.21 0.19 -11.10
CA GLU A 51 6.15 -0.75 -11.44
C GLU A 51 6.58 -2.19 -11.18
N GLU A 52 7.82 -2.53 -11.51
CA GLU A 52 8.35 -3.85 -11.23
C GLU A 52 8.49 -4.09 -9.73
N ALA A 53 8.94 -3.08 -9.00
CA ALA A 53 9.09 -3.18 -7.54
C ALA A 53 7.74 -3.42 -6.87
N CYS A 54 6.67 -2.80 -7.37
CA CYS A 54 5.33 -2.99 -6.83
C CYS A 54 4.87 -4.44 -6.91
N LYS A 55 5.39 -5.19 -7.88
CA LYS A 55 5.02 -6.58 -8.10
C LYS A 55 6.06 -7.56 -7.58
N ASN A 56 7.19 -7.07 -7.13
CA ASN A 56 8.30 -7.93 -6.71
C ASN A 56 7.96 -8.64 -5.41
N PRO A 57 8.06 -9.99 -5.37
CA PRO A 57 7.70 -10.73 -4.15
C PRO A 57 8.54 -10.35 -2.94
N ALA A 58 9.82 -10.06 -3.12
CA ALA A 58 10.69 -9.68 -2.00
C ALA A 58 10.25 -8.36 -1.38
N VAL A 59 9.90 -7.37 -2.22
CA VAL A 59 9.40 -6.08 -1.76
C VAL A 59 8.09 -6.27 -1.02
N ARG A 60 7.18 -7.05 -1.58
CA ARG A 60 5.88 -7.30 -0.95
C ARG A 60 6.03 -8.03 0.38
N MET A 61 6.93 -8.99 0.48
CA MET A 61 7.18 -9.71 1.72
C MET A 61 7.71 -8.80 2.81
N GLU A 62 8.59 -7.88 2.46
CA GLU A 62 9.12 -6.94 3.44
C GLU A 62 8.01 -6.04 3.98
N ILE A 63 7.16 -5.54 3.11
CA ILE A 63 6.02 -4.71 3.52
C ILE A 63 5.03 -5.54 4.36
N GLN A 64 4.81 -6.79 3.96
CA GLN A 64 3.89 -7.67 4.68
C GLN A 64 4.32 -7.88 6.14
N LYS A 65 5.62 -7.94 6.39
CA LYS A 65 6.11 -8.08 7.76
C LYS A 65 5.64 -6.93 8.65
N TYR A 66 5.69 -5.71 8.12
CA TYR A 66 5.25 -4.54 8.89
C TYR A 66 3.73 -4.51 9.05
N ILE A 67 3.01 -4.96 8.03
CA ILE A 67 1.55 -5.07 8.14
C ILE A 67 1.18 -6.12 9.18
N ASP A 68 1.87 -7.25 9.20
CA ASP A 68 1.61 -8.29 10.20
C ASP A 68 1.88 -7.78 11.61
N GLU A 69 2.95 -7.01 11.79
CA GLU A 69 3.23 -6.41 13.10
C GLU A 69 2.14 -5.44 13.52
N ALA A 70 1.67 -4.61 12.58
CA ALA A 70 0.58 -3.67 12.87
C ALA A 70 -0.69 -4.43 13.24
N ASN A 71 -0.95 -5.54 12.58
CA ASN A 71 -2.16 -6.32 12.83
C ASN A 71 -2.18 -7.00 14.18
N LYS A 72 -1.03 -7.24 14.80
CA LYS A 72 -0.97 -7.91 16.09
C LYS A 72 -1.72 -7.18 17.18
N GLU A 73 -1.84 -5.88 17.07
CA GLU A 73 -2.50 -5.06 18.09
C GLU A 73 -3.95 -4.74 17.72
N GLU A 74 -4.43 -5.25 16.59
CA GLU A 74 -5.77 -4.95 16.12
C GLU A 74 -6.67 -6.18 16.18
N SER A 75 -7.99 -5.94 16.25
CA SER A 75 -8.94 -7.03 16.16
C SER A 75 -8.92 -7.59 14.73
N GLN A 76 -9.43 -8.81 14.55
CA GLN A 76 -9.48 -9.41 13.21
C GLN A 76 -10.27 -8.55 12.24
N ALA A 77 -11.34 -7.91 12.72
CA ALA A 77 -12.16 -7.07 11.85
C ALA A 77 -11.41 -5.82 11.36
N GLU A 78 -10.43 -5.37 12.13
CA GLU A 78 -9.66 -4.16 11.81
C GLU A 78 -8.29 -4.46 11.22
N SER A 79 -7.93 -5.74 11.11
CA SER A 79 -6.65 -6.13 10.52
C SER A 79 -6.64 -5.91 9.03
N VAL A 80 -5.53 -5.37 8.51
CA VAL A 80 -5.34 -5.22 7.08
C VAL A 80 -5.11 -6.60 6.48
N ARG A 81 -5.98 -7.00 5.56
CA ARG A 81 -5.90 -8.31 4.93
C ARG A 81 -5.25 -8.29 3.56
N LYS A 82 -5.36 -7.16 2.88
CA LYS A 82 -4.75 -7.00 1.56
C LYS A 82 -4.17 -5.62 1.42
N PHE A 83 -3.16 -5.49 0.59
CA PHE A 83 -2.60 -4.19 0.26
C PHE A 83 -2.25 -4.14 -1.21
N ILE A 84 -2.29 -2.93 -1.76
CA ILE A 84 -1.86 -2.65 -3.13
C ILE A 84 -0.78 -1.59 -3.06
N ILE A 85 0.31 -1.81 -3.77
CA ILE A 85 1.39 -0.83 -3.88
C ILE A 85 1.13 0.01 -5.13
N ILE A 86 0.98 1.32 -4.93
CA ILE A 86 0.70 2.25 -6.00
C ILE A 86 2.03 2.79 -6.52
N PRO A 87 2.26 2.79 -7.86
CA PRO A 87 3.56 3.19 -8.41
C PRO A 87 3.79 4.70 -8.43
N GLU A 88 2.82 5.50 -8.02
CA GLU A 88 2.96 6.96 -7.98
C GLU A 88 2.61 7.49 -6.60
N ASP A 89 3.24 8.60 -6.21
CA ASP A 89 2.96 9.21 -4.92
C ASP A 89 1.63 9.96 -4.94
N PHE A 90 1.03 10.10 -3.75
CA PHE A 90 -0.10 10.99 -3.55
C PHE A 90 0.48 12.41 -3.42
N THR A 91 -0.03 13.34 -4.22
CA THR A 91 0.49 14.71 -4.27
C THR A 91 -0.65 15.72 -4.30
N GLN A 92 -0.30 16.98 -4.08
CA GLN A 92 -1.25 18.07 -4.26
C GLN A 92 -1.62 18.23 -5.73
N GLU A 93 -0.65 17.99 -6.62
CA GLU A 93 -0.86 18.13 -8.05
C GLU A 93 -1.90 17.17 -8.59
N ASN A 94 -1.91 15.93 -8.11
CA ASN A 94 -2.90 14.96 -8.54
C ASN A 94 -4.19 15.01 -7.70
N GLY A 95 -4.26 15.97 -6.77
CA GLY A 95 -5.47 16.20 -5.99
C GLY A 95 -5.67 15.27 -4.82
N LEU A 96 -4.68 14.47 -4.46
CA LEU A 96 -4.80 13.48 -3.41
C LEU A 96 -4.33 13.96 -2.05
N LEU A 97 -3.64 15.11 -2.00
CA LEU A 97 -3.19 15.73 -0.75
C LEU A 97 -3.79 17.12 -0.59
N THR A 98 -4.03 17.50 0.67
CA THR A 98 -4.41 18.86 1.00
C THR A 98 -3.18 19.78 0.94
N PRO A 99 -3.39 21.13 0.96
CA PRO A 99 -2.24 22.03 1.05
C PRO A 99 -1.34 21.78 2.26
N SER A 100 -1.87 21.21 3.34
CA SER A 100 -1.08 20.84 4.51
C SER A 100 -0.50 19.44 4.41
N MET A 101 -0.51 18.84 3.21
CA MET A 101 0.07 17.53 2.90
C MET A 101 -0.63 16.37 3.59
N LYS A 102 -1.90 16.51 3.90
CA LYS A 102 -2.71 15.42 4.43
C LYS A 102 -3.41 14.67 3.31
N ILE A 103 -3.46 13.35 3.42
CA ILE A 103 -4.09 12.50 2.40
C ILE A 103 -5.60 12.68 2.45
N ILE A 104 -6.20 12.92 1.28
CA ILE A 104 -7.65 13.04 1.15
C ILE A 104 -8.20 11.66 0.79
N ARG A 105 -8.62 10.90 1.79
CA ARG A 105 -9.04 9.51 1.61
C ARG A 105 -10.11 9.33 0.55
N LYS A 106 -11.11 10.20 0.56
CA LYS A 106 -12.19 10.08 -0.42
C LYS A 106 -11.67 10.18 -1.85
N LYS A 107 -10.76 11.12 -2.09
CA LYS A 107 -10.21 11.29 -3.44
C LYS A 107 -9.31 10.11 -3.84
N VAL A 108 -8.58 9.56 -2.88
CA VAL A 108 -7.78 8.36 -3.13
C VAL A 108 -8.71 7.20 -3.48
N MET A 109 -9.78 7.01 -2.74
CA MET A 109 -10.76 5.96 -3.03
C MET A 109 -11.37 6.14 -4.40
N ASP A 110 -11.76 7.37 -4.76
CA ASP A 110 -12.37 7.63 -6.07
C ASP A 110 -11.39 7.37 -7.20
N ARG A 111 -10.15 7.81 -7.04
CA ARG A 111 -9.13 7.65 -8.07
C ARG A 111 -8.79 6.19 -8.33
N TYR A 112 -8.73 5.40 -7.27
CA TYR A 112 -8.33 3.99 -7.36
C TYR A 112 -9.50 3.03 -7.18
N SER A 113 -10.73 3.51 -7.31
CA SER A 113 -11.91 2.68 -7.07
C SER A 113 -11.95 1.45 -8.00
N ASP A 114 -11.62 1.64 -9.27
CA ASP A 114 -11.61 0.53 -10.21
C ASP A 114 -10.56 -0.51 -9.83
N LEU A 115 -9.39 -0.03 -9.43
CA LEU A 115 -8.30 -0.90 -8.98
C LEU A 115 -8.68 -1.65 -7.71
N LEU A 116 -9.29 -0.95 -6.75
CA LEU A 116 -9.74 -1.56 -5.51
C LEU A 116 -10.78 -2.64 -5.79
N ASN A 117 -11.77 -2.33 -6.61
CA ASN A 117 -12.82 -3.28 -6.91
C ASN A 117 -12.27 -4.49 -7.67
N LYS A 118 -11.37 -4.26 -8.61
CA LYS A 118 -10.80 -5.32 -9.43
C LYS A 118 -9.82 -6.20 -8.66
N GLU A 119 -8.97 -5.59 -7.83
CA GLU A 119 -7.88 -6.31 -7.19
C GLU A 119 -8.24 -6.85 -5.81
N MET A 120 -9.11 -6.16 -5.08
CA MET A 120 -9.38 -6.49 -3.68
C MET A 120 -10.81 -6.92 -3.41
N TYR A 121 -11.77 -6.21 -3.97
CA TYR A 121 -13.18 -6.38 -3.59
C TYR A 121 -14.05 -7.00 -4.66
N THR A 122 -13.45 -7.42 -5.76
CA THR A 122 -14.19 -8.14 -6.78
C THR A 122 -14.68 -9.46 -6.21
N PRO A 123 -15.99 -9.76 -6.32
CA PRO A 123 -16.49 -11.03 -5.84
C PRO A 123 -15.77 -12.18 -6.53
N ARG A 124 -15.39 -13.18 -5.76
CA ARG A 124 -14.78 -14.36 -6.34
C ARG A 124 -15.80 -15.12 -7.12
N LYS A 125 -15.45 -15.47 -8.32
CA LYS A 125 -16.25 -16.42 -9.05
C LYS A 125 -16.04 -17.79 -8.45
N ILE A 126 -17.09 -18.58 -8.44
CA ILE A 126 -17.08 -19.85 -7.75
C ILE A 126 -15.98 -20.78 -8.24
N ASN A 127 -15.66 -20.67 -9.50
CA ASN A 127 -14.67 -21.53 -10.13
C ASN A 127 -13.27 -20.96 -10.10
N GLN A 128 -13.07 -19.97 -9.29
CA GLN A 128 -11.75 -19.33 -9.18
C GLN A 128 -11.15 -19.59 -7.84
#